data_c7417227b4a3e327e6b3389ef1717782
#
_entry.id   c7417227b4a3e327e6b3389ef1717782
#
_cell.length_a   1.000
_cell.length_b   1.000
_cell.length_c   1.000
_cell.angle_alpha   90.00
_cell.angle_beta   90.00
_cell.angle_gamma   90.00
#
_symmetry.space_group_name_H-M   'P 1'
#
loop_
_entity.id
_entity.type
_entity.pdbx_description
1 polymer ?
#
loop_
_entity_poly.entity_id
_entity_poly.type
_entity_poly.pdbx_seq_one_letter_code
_entity_poly.pdbx_strand_id
1 'polypeptide(L)'
;MKIAIICITALLLAGTIAAQEGVEISVRTLPPSVVRTVPPAGDTEVSPSLKEIRVTFSKEMKTEKQWSWCLYSADTWPEMDVDKIHYLNDKRTCVAPVRLQAGKTYAIWINTQTYTNFRDRENNPAVPYLLVFQTRK
;
A
#
# COMPACT_ATOMS: atom_id res chain seq x y z
N MET A 1 11.15 -67.72 -46.52
CA MET A 1 10.58 -66.39 -46.35
C MET A 1 10.53 -66.11 -44.82
N LYS A 2 11.45 -65.26 -44.32
CA LYS A 2 11.54 -64.94 -42.88
C LYS A 2 10.82 -63.65 -42.63
N ILE A 3 9.74 -63.69 -41.86
CA ILE A 3 9.01 -62.50 -41.46
C ILE A 3 9.67 -61.96 -40.20
N ALA A 4 10.27 -60.81 -40.26
CA ALA A 4 10.81 -60.10 -39.10
C ALA A 4 9.68 -59.33 -38.42
N ILE A 5 9.39 -59.68 -37.18
CA ILE A 5 8.45 -58.95 -36.32
C ILE A 5 9.23 -57.83 -35.65
N ILE A 6 8.90 -56.57 -36.04
CA ILE A 6 9.45 -55.36 -35.41
C ILE A 6 8.56 -55.02 -34.21
N CYS A 7 9.08 -55.27 -32.97
CA CYS A 7 8.47 -54.77 -31.77
C CYS A 7 8.75 -53.27 -31.62
N ILE A 8 7.72 -52.44 -31.83
CA ILE A 8 7.76 -50.99 -31.51
C ILE A 8 7.43 -50.86 -30.03
N THR A 9 8.44 -50.62 -29.19
CA THR A 9 8.25 -50.22 -27.79
C THR A 9 7.91 -48.74 -27.78
N ALA A 10 6.64 -48.43 -27.54
CA ALA A 10 6.19 -47.05 -27.29
C ALA A 10 6.65 -46.63 -25.87
N LEU A 11 7.64 -45.74 -25.83
CA LEU A 11 8.09 -45.11 -24.56
C LEU A 11 7.07 -44.05 -24.18
N LEU A 12 6.17 -44.36 -23.24
CA LEU A 12 5.29 -43.40 -22.60
C LEU A 12 6.12 -42.50 -21.67
N LEU A 13 6.48 -41.29 -22.18
CA LEU A 13 6.95 -40.22 -21.33
C LEU A 13 5.74 -39.70 -20.51
N ALA A 14 5.62 -40.18 -19.27
CA ALA A 14 4.75 -39.58 -18.30
C ALA A 14 5.34 -38.22 -17.88
N GLY A 15 4.96 -37.15 -18.61
CA GLY A 15 5.23 -35.79 -18.20
C GLY A 15 4.46 -35.52 -16.91
N THR A 16 5.15 -35.42 -15.79
CA THR A 16 4.58 -34.86 -14.56
C THR A 16 4.26 -33.39 -14.82
N ILE A 17 2.98 -33.09 -15.03
CA ILE A 17 2.47 -31.72 -15.00
C ILE A 17 2.57 -31.32 -13.52
N ALA A 18 3.63 -30.56 -13.17
CA ALA A 18 3.68 -29.89 -11.89
C ALA A 18 2.48 -28.91 -11.89
N ALA A 19 1.49 -29.19 -11.07
CA ALA A 19 0.41 -28.24 -10.82
C ALA A 19 1.08 -26.96 -10.30
N GLN A 20 0.99 -25.87 -11.07
CA GLN A 20 1.37 -24.56 -10.61
C GLN A 20 0.40 -24.24 -9.47
N GLU A 21 0.90 -24.30 -8.21
CA GLU A 21 0.13 -23.82 -7.08
C GLU A 21 -0.22 -22.37 -7.34
N GLY A 22 -1.50 -22.13 -7.67
CA GLY A 22 -1.99 -20.78 -7.88
C GLY A 22 -1.79 -20.00 -6.58
N VAL A 23 -1.29 -18.75 -6.68
CA VAL A 23 -1.18 -17.86 -5.54
C VAL A 23 -2.57 -17.73 -4.91
N GLU A 24 -2.70 -18.10 -3.64
CA GLU A 24 -3.96 -17.98 -2.91
C GLU A 24 -4.37 -16.49 -2.86
N ILE A 25 -5.55 -16.19 -3.40
CA ILE A 25 -6.11 -14.84 -3.36
C ILE A 25 -6.93 -14.70 -2.08
N SER A 26 -6.44 -13.92 -1.13
CA SER A 26 -7.07 -13.70 0.16
C SER A 26 -6.74 -12.31 0.71
N VAL A 27 -7.47 -11.86 1.73
CA VAL A 27 -7.13 -10.62 2.45
C VAL A 27 -5.70 -10.68 3.00
N ARG A 28 -5.20 -11.84 3.33
CA ARG A 28 -3.85 -12.02 3.84
C ARG A 28 -2.78 -11.86 2.75
N THR A 29 -3.00 -12.41 1.57
CA THR A 29 -1.99 -12.46 0.50
C THR A 29 -2.00 -11.22 -0.40
N LEU A 30 -3.15 -10.53 -0.51
CA LEU A 30 -3.25 -9.30 -1.28
C LEU A 30 -2.70 -8.08 -0.51
N PRO A 31 -2.21 -7.06 -1.22
CA PRO A 31 -1.68 -5.85 -0.60
C PRO A 31 -2.75 -5.10 0.22
N PRO A 32 -2.36 -4.40 1.31
CA PRO A 32 -3.25 -3.50 2.01
C PRO A 32 -3.63 -2.30 1.14
N SER A 33 -4.81 -1.76 1.38
CA SER A 33 -5.29 -0.53 0.76
C SER A 33 -5.68 0.50 1.83
N VAL A 34 -5.67 1.78 1.46
CA VAL A 34 -6.19 2.84 2.32
C VAL A 34 -7.70 2.74 2.36
N VAL A 35 -8.27 2.67 3.57
CA VAL A 35 -9.72 2.59 3.79
C VAL A 35 -10.29 3.88 4.41
N ARG A 36 -9.44 4.70 5.01
CA ARG A 36 -9.86 5.96 5.62
C ARG A 36 -8.66 6.91 5.75
N THR A 37 -8.94 8.21 5.58
CA THR A 37 -8.00 9.29 5.91
C THR A 37 -8.67 10.35 6.79
N VAL A 38 -7.85 11.05 7.57
CA VAL A 38 -8.23 12.27 8.27
C VAL A 38 -7.19 13.33 7.89
N PRO A 39 -7.58 14.43 7.21
CA PRO A 39 -8.93 14.71 6.74
C PRO A 39 -9.39 13.74 5.64
N PRO A 40 -10.71 13.67 5.35
CA PRO A 40 -11.20 12.89 4.22
C PRO A 40 -10.60 13.38 2.89
N ALA A 41 -10.29 12.45 1.99
CA ALA A 41 -9.85 12.81 0.65
C ALA A 41 -10.95 13.62 -0.08
N GLY A 42 -10.55 14.72 -0.73
CA GLY A 42 -11.46 15.61 -1.44
C GLY A 42 -12.18 16.66 -0.57
N ASP A 43 -11.96 16.67 0.75
CA ASP A 43 -12.52 17.68 1.63
C ASP A 43 -11.92 19.07 1.32
N THR A 44 -12.77 20.08 1.09
CA THR A 44 -12.38 21.45 0.78
C THR A 44 -12.56 22.42 1.96
N GLU A 45 -13.08 21.94 3.10
CA GLU A 45 -13.42 22.74 4.29
C GLU A 45 -12.59 22.32 5.53
N VAL A 46 -11.44 21.74 5.32
CA VAL A 46 -10.58 21.28 6.43
C VAL A 46 -10.13 22.46 7.29
N SER A 47 -10.23 22.30 8.62
CA SER A 47 -9.73 23.33 9.54
C SER A 47 -8.20 23.48 9.41
N PRO A 48 -7.68 24.72 9.21
CA PRO A 48 -6.23 24.95 9.23
C PRO A 48 -5.59 24.68 10.60
N SER A 49 -6.39 24.56 11.66
CA SER A 49 -5.92 24.18 13.00
C SER A 49 -5.77 22.68 13.20
N LEU A 50 -6.07 21.84 12.20
CA LEU A 50 -5.84 20.41 12.26
C LEU A 50 -4.34 20.13 12.53
N LYS A 51 -4.06 19.30 13.52
CA LYS A 51 -2.69 19.06 14.02
C LYS A 51 -2.03 17.82 13.44
N GLU A 52 -2.80 16.95 12.84
CA GLU A 52 -2.30 15.68 12.34
C GLU A 52 -3.11 15.17 11.16
N ILE A 53 -2.44 14.45 10.27
CA ILE A 53 -3.05 13.67 9.21
C ILE A 53 -3.01 12.21 9.63
N ARG A 54 -4.07 11.46 9.35
CA ARG A 54 -4.16 10.03 9.63
C ARG A 54 -4.48 9.25 8.37
N VAL A 55 -3.86 8.09 8.24
CA VAL A 55 -4.20 7.08 7.23
C VAL A 55 -4.49 5.76 7.90
N THR A 56 -5.62 5.14 7.59
CA THR A 56 -6.00 3.82 8.10
C THR A 56 -6.01 2.82 6.94
N PHE A 57 -5.35 1.68 7.14
CA PHE A 57 -5.24 0.62 6.15
C PHE A 57 -6.23 -0.51 6.41
N SER A 58 -6.49 -1.31 5.38
CA SER A 58 -7.44 -2.42 5.39
C SER A 58 -7.04 -3.57 6.31
N LYS A 59 -5.77 -3.65 6.73
CA LYS A 59 -5.23 -4.67 7.63
C LYS A 59 -4.05 -4.16 8.47
N GLU A 60 -3.55 -4.98 9.39
CA GLU A 60 -2.41 -4.62 10.24
C GLU A 60 -1.13 -4.41 9.42
N MET A 61 -0.41 -3.37 9.77
CA MET A 61 0.81 -2.93 9.12
C MET A 61 2.05 -3.24 9.97
N LYS A 62 3.22 -3.22 9.35
CA LYS A 62 4.50 -3.13 10.07
C LYS A 62 4.61 -1.75 10.69
N THR A 63 4.76 -1.68 12.01
CA THR A 63 4.69 -0.42 12.76
C THR A 63 6.06 0.17 13.12
N GLU A 64 7.16 -0.52 12.84
CA GLU A 64 8.51 -0.15 13.26
C GLU A 64 9.15 0.88 12.33
N LYS A 65 8.72 2.15 12.42
CA LYS A 65 9.23 3.26 11.60
C LYS A 65 9.21 2.98 10.10
N GLN A 66 8.18 2.27 9.65
CA GLN A 66 7.97 1.94 8.24
C GLN A 66 6.80 2.71 7.67
N TRP A 67 7.10 3.80 6.99
CA TRP A 67 6.14 4.62 6.26
C TRP A 67 6.79 5.30 5.05
N SER A 68 5.98 5.62 4.06
CA SER A 68 6.34 6.44 2.92
C SER A 68 5.25 7.50 2.70
N TRP A 69 5.35 8.57 3.46
CA TRP A 69 4.66 9.81 3.16
C TRP A 69 5.49 10.54 2.11
N CYS A 70 4.96 10.70 0.90
CA CYS A 70 5.75 11.15 -0.23
C CYS A 70 5.21 12.46 -0.81
N LEU A 71 6.14 13.28 -1.23
CA LEU A 71 5.88 14.58 -1.85
C LEU A 71 5.15 14.42 -3.19
N TYR A 72 4.03 15.12 -3.39
CA TYR A 72 3.45 15.34 -4.71
C TYR A 72 4.16 16.51 -5.41
N SER A 73 4.19 17.67 -4.75
CA SER A 73 4.96 18.85 -5.16
C SER A 73 5.34 19.67 -3.91
N ALA A 74 6.36 20.51 -4.03
CA ALA A 74 6.79 21.38 -2.93
C ALA A 74 5.67 22.29 -2.41
N ASP A 75 4.85 22.81 -3.32
CA ASP A 75 3.77 23.74 -2.97
C ASP A 75 2.60 23.08 -2.24
N THR A 76 2.43 21.78 -2.40
CA THR A 76 1.32 21.01 -1.80
C THR A 76 1.73 20.21 -0.57
N TRP A 77 3.00 20.27 -0.18
CA TRP A 77 3.51 19.55 0.99
C TRP A 77 3.20 20.30 2.29
N PRO A 78 2.64 19.64 3.30
CA PRO A 78 2.47 20.23 4.63
C PRO A 78 3.81 20.29 5.37
N GLU A 79 3.93 21.20 6.32
CA GLU A 79 4.98 21.12 7.33
C GLU A 79 4.71 19.92 8.24
N MET A 80 5.50 18.85 8.08
CA MET A 80 5.31 17.55 8.75
C MET A 80 6.44 17.29 9.74
N ASP A 81 6.09 16.96 10.99
CA ASP A 81 7.04 16.52 12.01
C ASP A 81 7.32 15.02 11.84
N VAL A 82 8.31 14.71 10.99
CA VAL A 82 8.63 13.33 10.59
C VAL A 82 9.12 12.48 11.76
N ASP A 83 9.72 13.08 12.78
CA ASP A 83 10.24 12.37 13.95
C ASP A 83 9.13 11.90 14.90
N LYS A 84 7.95 12.48 14.78
CA LYS A 84 6.76 12.15 15.58
C LYS A 84 5.73 11.32 14.84
N ILE A 85 6.03 10.86 13.64
CA ILE A 85 5.16 9.92 12.94
C ILE A 85 5.10 8.61 13.74
N HIS A 86 3.91 8.07 13.91
CA HIS A 86 3.72 6.84 14.68
C HIS A 86 2.44 6.11 14.25
N TYR A 87 2.35 4.84 14.62
CA TYR A 87 1.13 4.05 14.50
C TYR A 87 0.33 4.05 15.80
N LEU A 88 -1.00 4.02 15.68
CA LEU A 88 -1.89 3.79 16.81
C LEU A 88 -1.88 2.31 17.24
N ASN A 89 -2.51 2.03 18.39
CA ASN A 89 -2.57 0.66 18.95
C ASN A 89 -3.32 -0.34 18.07
N ASP A 90 -4.16 0.15 17.12
CA ASP A 90 -4.83 -0.70 16.14
C ASP A 90 -3.87 -1.30 15.09
N LYS A 91 -2.61 -0.84 15.06
CA LYS A 91 -1.56 -1.22 14.09
C LYS A 91 -1.97 -1.02 12.62
N ARG A 92 -3.03 -0.29 12.38
CA ARG A 92 -3.59 -0.02 11.05
C ARG A 92 -3.57 1.45 10.70
N THR A 93 -3.54 2.33 11.71
CA THR A 93 -3.60 3.78 11.55
C THR A 93 -2.25 4.41 11.82
N CYS A 94 -1.66 5.04 10.80
CA CYS A 94 -0.45 5.84 10.91
C CYS A 94 -0.83 7.31 11.02
N VAL A 95 -0.19 8.01 11.97
CA VAL A 95 -0.44 9.41 12.30
C VAL A 95 0.80 10.23 11.94
N ALA A 96 0.63 11.30 11.18
CA ALA A 96 1.66 12.27 10.85
C ALA A 96 1.28 13.64 11.41
N PRO A 97 1.97 14.16 12.44
CA PRO A 97 1.75 15.51 12.94
C PRO A 97 2.12 16.55 11.88
N VAL A 98 1.26 17.57 11.72
CA VAL A 98 1.41 18.59 10.68
C VAL A 98 1.04 19.99 11.19
N ARG A 99 1.52 21.00 10.46
CA ARG A 99 1.02 22.38 10.51
C ARG A 99 0.48 22.74 9.15
N LEU A 100 -0.77 23.23 9.13
CA LEU A 100 -1.48 23.62 7.93
C LEU A 100 -1.68 25.13 7.88
N GLN A 101 -1.74 25.65 6.67
CA GLN A 101 -2.06 27.05 6.38
C GLN A 101 -3.51 27.15 5.90
N ALA A 102 -4.17 28.28 6.16
CA ALA A 102 -5.50 28.54 5.68
C ALA A 102 -5.54 28.74 4.16
N GLY A 103 -6.62 28.30 3.51
CA GLY A 103 -6.86 28.49 2.08
C GLY A 103 -5.87 27.79 1.16
N LYS A 104 -5.28 26.68 1.60
CA LYS A 104 -4.23 25.96 0.86
C LYS A 104 -4.66 24.55 0.49
N THR A 105 -4.29 24.12 -0.73
CA THR A 105 -4.44 22.72 -1.18
C THR A 105 -3.22 21.92 -0.79
N TYR A 106 -3.45 20.73 -0.24
CA TYR A 106 -2.43 19.75 0.11
C TYR A 106 -2.61 18.48 -0.70
N ALA A 107 -1.51 17.90 -1.17
CA ALA A 107 -1.49 16.65 -1.90
C ALA A 107 -0.29 15.81 -1.44
N ILE A 108 -0.56 14.63 -0.94
CA ILE A 108 0.44 13.76 -0.31
C ILE A 108 0.24 12.35 -0.81
N TRP A 109 1.31 11.72 -1.31
CA TRP A 109 1.30 10.31 -1.63
C TRP A 109 1.51 9.46 -0.38
N ILE A 110 0.72 8.43 -0.24
CA ILE A 110 0.87 7.34 0.71
C ILE A 110 1.33 6.13 -0.09
N ASN A 111 2.60 5.80 -0.02
CA ASN A 111 3.35 5.01 -0.98
C ASN A 111 3.33 5.59 -2.42
N THR A 112 4.33 5.24 -3.17
CA THR A 112 4.41 5.42 -4.62
C THR A 112 4.89 4.09 -5.23
N GLN A 113 5.11 4.02 -6.52
CA GLN A 113 5.72 2.85 -7.14
C GLN A 113 7.18 2.64 -6.68
N THR A 114 7.88 3.71 -6.31
CA THR A 114 9.28 3.68 -5.89
C THR A 114 9.44 3.58 -4.36
N TYR A 115 8.64 4.34 -3.62
CA TYR A 115 8.69 4.40 -2.16
C TYR A 115 7.53 3.60 -1.58
N THR A 116 7.82 2.42 -1.04
CA THR A 116 6.84 1.38 -0.69
C THR A 116 6.95 0.91 0.76
N ASN A 117 7.28 1.81 1.70
CA ASN A 117 7.53 1.42 3.09
C ASN A 117 6.27 1.24 3.94
N PHE A 118 5.10 1.74 3.51
CA PHE A 118 3.86 1.27 4.09
C PHE A 118 3.62 -0.16 3.65
N ARG A 119 3.92 -1.13 4.53
CA ARG A 119 3.81 -2.57 4.26
C ARG A 119 3.03 -3.27 5.35
N ASP A 120 2.30 -4.30 4.97
CA ASP A 120 1.65 -5.18 5.93
C ASP A 120 2.64 -6.15 6.62
N ARG A 121 2.12 -6.98 7.51
CA ARG A 121 2.93 -7.95 8.27
C ARG A 121 3.55 -9.03 7.39
N GLU A 122 2.94 -9.35 6.27
CA GLU A 122 3.44 -10.28 5.24
C GLU A 122 4.41 -9.60 4.24
N ASN A 123 4.74 -8.32 4.47
CA ASN A 123 5.66 -7.52 3.64
C ASN A 123 5.07 -7.07 2.28
N ASN A 124 3.77 -7.16 2.06
CA ASN A 124 3.14 -6.62 0.87
C ASN A 124 3.05 -5.08 1.00
N PRO A 125 3.53 -4.31 0.01
CA PRO A 125 3.39 -2.87 0.04
C PRO A 125 1.93 -2.47 -0.16
N ALA A 126 1.48 -1.45 0.56
CA ALA A 126 0.15 -0.87 0.35
C ALA A 126 0.03 -0.31 -1.07
N VAL A 127 -1.16 -0.45 -1.63
CA VAL A 127 -1.51 0.19 -2.91
C VAL A 127 -1.28 1.70 -2.79
N PRO A 128 -0.55 2.34 -3.72
CA PRO A 128 -0.35 3.78 -3.69
C PRO A 128 -1.66 4.56 -3.64
N TYR A 129 -1.71 5.58 -2.81
CA TYR A 129 -2.90 6.39 -2.60
C TYR A 129 -2.52 7.88 -2.55
N LEU A 130 -3.20 8.71 -3.32
CA LEU A 130 -3.03 10.17 -3.30
C LEU A 130 -4.11 10.80 -2.42
N LEU A 131 -3.69 11.34 -1.28
CA LEU A 131 -4.55 12.16 -0.42
C LEU A 131 -4.49 13.61 -0.89
N VAL A 132 -5.64 14.16 -1.29
CA VAL A 132 -5.77 15.58 -1.65
C VAL A 132 -6.90 16.19 -0.81
N PHE A 133 -6.64 17.34 -0.20
CA PHE A 133 -7.63 18.12 0.52
C PHE A 133 -7.28 19.61 0.49
N GLN A 134 -8.22 20.46 0.86
CA GLN A 134 -8.03 21.91 0.96
C GLN A 134 -8.46 22.41 2.32
N THR A 135 -7.69 23.34 2.89
CA THR A 135 -8.09 24.03 4.10
C THR A 135 -8.99 25.22 3.75
N ARG A 136 -9.98 25.46 4.62
CA ARG A 136 -10.80 26.69 4.52
C ARG A 136 -9.96 27.94 4.75
N LYS A 137 -10.47 29.08 4.25
CA LYS A 137 -9.88 30.42 4.44
C LYS A 137 -10.02 30.91 5.88
#